data_93687880b1ab8956cbdfbd974a807795
#
_entry.id   93687880b1ab8956cbdfbd974a807795
#
_cell.length_a   1.000
_cell.length_b   1.000
_cell.length_c   1.000
_cell.angle_alpha   90.00
_cell.angle_beta   90.00
_cell.angle_gamma   90.00
#
_symmetry.space_group_name_H-M   'P 1'
#
loop_
_entity.id
_entity.type
_entity.pdbx_description
1 polymer ?
#
loop_
_entity_poly.entity_id
_entity_poly.type
_entity_poly.pdbx_seq_one_letter_code
_entity_poly.pdbx_strand_id
1 'polypeptide(L)'
;MWFPLGAAGLLVVLTGWLPADAARDVALTRGAPVLGFLVAITVLAELADRAGVFDAAAGICARAGRGSSRRLFLLIALLGTLTTVGMSLDTTAVLLTPVVLTLTERLGLRPLPFALLVVWLANTASLLLPVSNLTNLLALQRLGLSTPGFAARMVLPELVAVLVTVAYLALLFRRDLRASYQLPARAQPGDRWTFRLCALACLALAPGVLAGAAPWAVAVPCAAVAVAAFAIRSPAELSWRLVPWRLILMTEGLFLVVSALSVHGLSGLIGSLSGRSSLRTVLTAAGASNLINNLPAYLAMERAAPPAAAGGPAGQTHLLAVLLGTDTGPLILVWGSLATLLWLDRCRQRGMRVPARTFAAVGLAGVPLVLFGSWLALLVGAQV
;
A
#
# COMPACT_ATOMS: atom_id res chain seq x y z
N MET A 1 12.94 10.42 9.82
CA MET A 1 12.91 8.94 10.00
C MET A 1 13.82 8.18 9.04
N TRP A 2 13.92 8.56 7.76
CA TRP A 2 14.77 7.85 6.78
C TRP A 2 16.26 7.83 7.15
N PHE A 3 16.83 8.94 7.62
CA PHE A 3 18.24 9.04 7.99
C PHE A 3 18.59 8.19 9.22
N PRO A 4 17.87 8.27 10.35
CA PRO A 4 18.15 7.42 11.51
C PRO A 4 18.06 5.92 11.21
N LEU A 5 17.09 5.47 10.41
CA LEU A 5 16.95 4.06 10.05
C LEU A 5 18.06 3.58 9.11
N GLY A 6 18.42 4.38 8.10
CA GLY A 6 19.56 4.08 7.24
C GLY A 6 20.88 4.02 8.01
N ALA A 7 21.11 5.00 8.91
CA ALA A 7 22.28 5.02 9.78
C ALA A 7 22.32 3.84 10.76
N ALA A 8 21.18 3.50 11.38
CA ALA A 8 21.07 2.33 12.26
C ALA A 8 21.33 1.02 11.50
N GLY A 9 20.79 0.88 10.27
CA GLY A 9 21.09 -0.27 9.41
C GLY A 9 22.57 -0.41 9.11
N LEU A 10 23.25 0.69 8.80
CA LEU A 10 24.69 0.69 8.58
C LEU A 10 25.46 0.32 9.86
N LEU A 11 25.06 0.88 11.01
CA LEU A 11 25.70 0.62 12.31
C LEU A 11 25.63 -0.85 12.71
N VAL A 12 24.48 -1.52 12.53
CA VAL A 12 24.35 -2.95 12.91
C VAL A 12 25.25 -3.85 12.06
N VAL A 13 25.58 -3.45 10.84
CA VAL A 13 26.54 -4.15 9.97
C VAL A 13 27.98 -3.83 10.40
N LEU A 14 28.31 -2.55 10.59
CA LEU A 14 29.68 -2.11 10.95
C LEU A 14 30.11 -2.63 12.34
N THR A 15 29.18 -2.75 13.28
CA THR A 15 29.46 -3.28 14.61
C THR A 15 29.50 -4.81 14.66
N GLY A 16 29.19 -5.50 13.54
CA GLY A 16 29.12 -6.97 13.51
C GLY A 16 27.90 -7.54 14.22
N TRP A 17 26.95 -6.69 14.65
CA TRP A 17 25.72 -7.14 15.29
C TRP A 17 24.83 -7.92 14.32
N LEU A 18 24.91 -7.63 13.01
CA LEU A 18 24.43 -8.49 11.93
C LEU A 18 25.64 -9.06 11.20
N PRO A 19 25.82 -10.39 11.10
CA PRO A 19 26.91 -11.00 10.33
C PRO A 19 26.93 -10.53 8.88
N ALA A 20 28.11 -10.31 8.31
CA ALA A 20 28.28 -9.72 6.97
C ALA A 20 27.58 -10.54 5.87
N ASP A 21 27.62 -11.88 5.97
CA ASP A 21 26.94 -12.77 5.02
C ASP A 21 25.41 -12.61 5.08
N ALA A 22 24.86 -12.51 6.30
CA ALA A 22 23.44 -12.26 6.50
C ALA A 22 23.03 -10.86 6.01
N ALA A 23 23.88 -9.84 6.22
CA ALA A 23 23.65 -8.50 5.72
C ALA A 23 23.65 -8.47 4.18
N ARG A 24 24.59 -9.18 3.56
CA ARG A 24 24.68 -9.28 2.10
C ARG A 24 23.49 -10.02 1.50
N ASP A 25 23.04 -11.10 2.11
CA ASP A 25 21.85 -11.83 1.66
C ASP A 25 20.61 -10.93 1.75
N VAL A 26 20.43 -10.24 2.87
CA VAL A 26 19.32 -9.31 3.07
C VAL A 26 19.33 -8.18 2.05
N ALA A 27 20.49 -7.58 1.78
CA ALA A 27 20.58 -6.43 0.87
C ALA A 27 20.45 -6.84 -0.61
N LEU A 28 21.14 -7.89 -1.04
CA LEU A 28 21.23 -8.26 -2.46
C LEU A 28 20.14 -9.25 -2.89
N THR A 29 19.90 -10.29 -2.09
CA THR A 29 18.98 -11.36 -2.51
C THR A 29 17.53 -10.97 -2.26
N ARG A 30 17.24 -10.35 -1.13
CA ARG A 30 15.88 -9.92 -0.78
C ARG A 30 15.60 -8.45 -1.11
N GLY A 31 16.50 -7.55 -0.74
CA GLY A 31 16.30 -6.10 -0.85
C GLY A 31 16.34 -5.60 -2.29
N ALA A 32 17.33 -5.99 -3.08
CA ALA A 32 17.53 -5.44 -4.41
C ALA A 32 16.32 -5.59 -5.37
N PRO A 33 15.65 -6.76 -5.48
CA PRO A 33 14.44 -6.88 -6.32
C PRO A 33 13.28 -6.02 -5.82
N VAL A 34 13.13 -5.92 -4.50
CA VAL A 34 12.08 -5.11 -3.85
C VAL A 34 12.36 -3.62 -4.05
N LEU A 35 13.61 -3.17 -3.88
CA LEU A 35 14.01 -1.79 -4.11
C LEU A 35 13.91 -1.40 -5.59
N GLY A 36 14.30 -2.30 -6.49
CA GLY A 36 14.16 -2.10 -7.94
C GLY A 36 12.70 -1.89 -8.34
N PHE A 37 11.81 -2.72 -7.83
CA PHE A 37 10.38 -2.53 -8.01
C PHE A 37 9.90 -1.19 -7.41
N LEU A 38 10.29 -0.88 -6.17
CA LEU A 38 9.90 0.34 -5.46
C LEU A 38 10.29 1.61 -6.23
N VAL A 39 11.51 1.65 -6.76
CA VAL A 39 11.97 2.77 -7.59
C VAL A 39 11.14 2.88 -8.85
N ALA A 40 10.98 1.79 -9.58
CA ALA A 40 10.26 1.78 -10.84
C ALA A 40 8.78 2.21 -10.67
N ILE A 41 8.08 1.66 -9.68
CA ILE A 41 6.67 2.01 -9.45
C ILE A 41 6.50 3.45 -9.00
N THR A 42 7.43 3.97 -8.17
CA THR A 42 7.38 5.36 -7.71
C THR A 42 7.63 6.33 -8.86
N VAL A 43 8.62 6.06 -9.70
CA VAL A 43 8.92 6.89 -10.89
C VAL A 43 7.73 6.88 -11.86
N LEU A 44 7.18 5.70 -12.16
CA LEU A 44 6.00 5.59 -13.03
C LEU A 44 4.81 6.37 -12.46
N ALA A 45 4.53 6.23 -11.18
CA ALA A 45 3.41 6.88 -10.51
C ALA A 45 3.55 8.42 -10.53
N GLU A 46 4.73 8.94 -10.22
CA GLU A 46 5.01 10.38 -10.24
C GLU A 46 4.88 10.97 -11.66
N LEU A 47 5.38 10.26 -12.68
CA LEU A 47 5.26 10.69 -14.08
C LEU A 47 3.82 10.59 -14.58
N ALA A 48 3.07 9.58 -14.17
CA ALA A 48 1.65 9.45 -14.49
C ALA A 48 0.82 10.59 -13.85
N ASP A 49 1.15 11.01 -12.63
CA ASP A 49 0.55 12.16 -11.97
C ASP A 49 0.81 13.45 -12.74
N ARG A 50 2.07 13.71 -13.10
CA ARG A 50 2.45 14.88 -13.93
C ARG A 50 1.78 14.89 -15.29
N ALA A 51 1.56 13.71 -15.89
CA ALA A 51 0.80 13.56 -17.12
C ALA A 51 -0.72 13.79 -16.94
N GLY A 52 -1.21 13.95 -15.69
CA GLY A 52 -2.61 14.20 -15.36
C GLY A 52 -3.51 12.96 -15.37
N VAL A 53 -2.94 11.76 -15.26
CA VAL A 53 -3.69 10.49 -15.29
C VAL A 53 -4.67 10.41 -14.12
N PHE A 54 -4.23 10.75 -12.90
CA PHE A 54 -5.08 10.69 -11.71
C PHE A 54 -6.14 11.80 -11.71
N ASP A 55 -5.82 13.01 -12.15
CA ASP A 55 -6.79 14.11 -12.32
C ASP A 55 -7.89 13.77 -13.33
N ALA A 56 -7.51 13.16 -14.45
CA ALA A 56 -8.46 12.72 -15.47
C ALA A 56 -9.38 11.63 -14.93
N ALA A 57 -8.84 10.64 -14.23
CA ALA A 57 -9.60 9.54 -13.61
C ALA A 57 -10.59 10.07 -12.57
N ALA A 58 -10.15 10.94 -11.66
CA ALA A 58 -11.02 11.58 -10.67
C ALA A 58 -12.10 12.47 -11.33
N GLY A 59 -11.75 13.18 -12.40
CA GLY A 59 -12.70 13.96 -13.20
C GLY A 59 -13.76 13.10 -13.91
N ILE A 60 -13.38 11.88 -14.37
CA ILE A 60 -14.33 10.90 -14.90
C ILE A 60 -15.28 10.44 -13.79
N CYS A 61 -14.76 10.11 -12.61
CA CYS A 61 -15.56 9.73 -11.44
C CYS A 61 -16.57 10.84 -11.07
N ALA A 62 -16.14 12.10 -11.05
CA ALA A 62 -17.01 13.23 -10.72
C ALA A 62 -18.16 13.39 -11.72
N ARG A 63 -17.91 13.22 -13.02
CA ARG A 63 -18.96 13.26 -14.03
C ARG A 63 -19.90 12.06 -13.97
N ALA A 64 -19.34 10.86 -13.80
CA ALA A 64 -20.12 9.63 -13.66
C ALA A 64 -20.99 9.61 -12.40
N GLY A 65 -20.59 10.33 -11.34
CA GLY A 65 -21.37 10.53 -10.12
C GLY A 65 -22.65 11.35 -10.30
N ARG A 66 -22.80 12.02 -11.44
CA ARG A 66 -24.03 12.75 -11.84
C ARG A 66 -24.57 13.69 -10.75
N GLY A 67 -23.69 14.43 -10.08
CA GLY A 67 -24.06 15.37 -9.02
C GLY A 67 -24.36 14.76 -7.65
N SER A 68 -24.24 13.43 -7.47
CA SER A 68 -24.49 12.75 -6.19
C SER A 68 -23.19 12.46 -5.47
N SER A 69 -22.99 13.02 -4.27
CA SER A 69 -21.83 12.77 -3.41
C SER A 69 -21.69 11.29 -3.04
N ARG A 70 -22.80 10.56 -2.84
CA ARG A 70 -22.76 9.12 -2.55
C ARG A 70 -22.23 8.30 -3.72
N ARG A 71 -22.66 8.61 -4.95
CA ARG A 71 -22.14 7.95 -6.16
C ARG A 71 -20.67 8.29 -6.39
N LEU A 72 -20.28 9.55 -6.18
CA LEU A 72 -18.90 9.96 -6.25
C LEU A 72 -18.03 9.21 -5.24
N PHE A 73 -18.50 9.05 -4.00
CA PHE A 73 -17.80 8.29 -2.95
C PHE A 73 -17.54 6.85 -3.40
N LEU A 74 -18.52 6.16 -3.97
CA LEU A 74 -18.36 4.79 -4.48
C LEU A 74 -17.42 4.72 -5.69
N LEU A 75 -17.46 5.71 -6.57
CA LEU A 75 -16.56 5.77 -7.73
C LEU A 75 -15.11 6.10 -7.31
N ILE A 76 -14.92 6.96 -6.31
CA ILE A 76 -13.60 7.20 -5.71
C ILE A 76 -13.13 5.95 -4.94
N ALA A 77 -14.06 5.20 -4.30
CA ALA A 77 -13.70 3.92 -3.70
C ALA A 77 -13.18 2.91 -4.75
N LEU A 78 -13.87 2.80 -5.88
CA LEU A 78 -13.41 1.96 -6.98
C LEU A 78 -12.05 2.44 -7.53
N LEU A 79 -11.89 3.74 -7.76
CA LEU A 79 -10.63 4.32 -8.24
C LEU A 79 -9.49 4.06 -7.25
N GLY A 80 -9.70 4.30 -5.94
CA GLY A 80 -8.72 4.04 -4.89
C GLY A 80 -8.33 2.57 -4.80
N THR A 81 -9.31 1.66 -4.88
CA THR A 81 -9.07 0.21 -4.92
C THR A 81 -8.22 -0.18 -6.14
N LEU A 82 -8.61 0.26 -7.34
CA LEU A 82 -7.88 -0.06 -8.58
C LEU A 82 -6.46 0.52 -8.56
N THR A 83 -6.28 1.73 -8.04
CA THR A 83 -4.95 2.36 -7.90
C THR A 83 -4.09 1.58 -6.91
N THR A 84 -4.64 1.16 -5.76
CA THR A 84 -3.89 0.41 -4.75
C THR A 84 -3.51 -0.97 -5.27
N VAL A 85 -4.47 -1.72 -5.82
CA VAL A 85 -4.24 -3.05 -6.38
C VAL A 85 -3.25 -3.02 -7.54
N GLY A 86 -3.43 -2.06 -8.46
CA GLY A 86 -2.64 -2.01 -9.70
C GLY A 86 -1.28 -1.35 -9.57
N MET A 87 -1.09 -0.49 -8.57
CA MET A 87 0.16 0.25 -8.41
C MET A 87 0.78 0.06 -7.02
N SER A 88 0.26 0.70 -5.97
CA SER A 88 0.65 0.46 -4.56
C SER A 88 -0.17 1.30 -3.58
N LEU A 89 -0.13 0.91 -2.29
CA LEU A 89 -0.71 1.70 -1.20
C LEU A 89 -0.07 3.09 -1.09
N ASP A 90 1.23 3.21 -1.29
CA ASP A 90 1.97 4.48 -1.19
C ASP A 90 1.56 5.42 -2.34
N THR A 91 1.41 4.90 -3.56
CA THR A 91 0.91 5.65 -4.72
C THR A 91 -0.48 6.22 -4.43
N THR A 92 -1.40 5.39 -3.93
CA THR A 92 -2.76 5.81 -3.58
C THR A 92 -2.73 6.90 -2.51
N ALA A 93 -1.95 6.73 -1.45
CA ALA A 93 -1.83 7.70 -0.37
C ALA A 93 -1.22 9.04 -0.83
N VAL A 94 -0.20 9.00 -1.69
CA VAL A 94 0.57 10.20 -2.08
C VAL A 94 -0.09 10.96 -3.21
N LEU A 95 -0.57 10.27 -4.25
CA LEU A 95 -1.04 10.90 -5.48
C LEU A 95 -2.56 11.07 -5.51
N LEU A 96 -3.33 10.06 -5.07
CA LEU A 96 -4.78 10.18 -5.10
C LEU A 96 -5.33 11.13 -4.03
N THR A 97 -4.65 11.28 -2.89
CA THR A 97 -5.10 12.19 -1.81
C THR A 97 -5.21 13.64 -2.27
N PRO A 98 -4.16 14.30 -2.81
CA PRO A 98 -4.26 15.68 -3.25
C PRO A 98 -5.27 15.89 -4.37
N VAL A 99 -5.39 14.93 -5.28
CA VAL A 99 -6.36 14.94 -6.39
C VAL A 99 -7.80 14.94 -5.84
N VAL A 100 -8.09 14.01 -4.92
CA VAL A 100 -9.41 13.87 -4.29
C VAL A 100 -9.76 15.08 -3.42
N LEU A 101 -8.80 15.62 -2.67
CA LEU A 101 -9.01 16.85 -1.88
C LEU A 101 -9.34 18.05 -2.79
N THR A 102 -8.55 18.27 -3.83
CA THR A 102 -8.81 19.34 -4.81
C THR A 102 -10.16 19.17 -5.49
N LEU A 103 -10.51 17.93 -5.86
CA LEU A 103 -11.81 17.65 -6.47
C LEU A 103 -12.96 17.98 -5.51
N THR A 104 -12.91 17.52 -4.27
CA THR A 104 -13.98 17.75 -3.28
C THR A 104 -14.14 19.23 -2.94
N GLU A 105 -13.02 19.98 -2.83
CA GLU A 105 -13.05 21.44 -2.67
C GLU A 105 -13.73 22.16 -3.84
N ARG A 106 -13.36 21.83 -5.09
CA ARG A 106 -13.97 22.38 -6.31
C ARG A 106 -15.47 22.07 -6.42
N LEU A 107 -15.90 20.94 -5.88
CA LEU A 107 -17.30 20.52 -5.88
C LEU A 107 -18.10 21.04 -4.66
N GLY A 108 -17.46 21.77 -3.74
CA GLY A 108 -18.09 22.27 -2.51
C GLY A 108 -18.50 21.18 -1.54
N LEU A 109 -17.84 19.99 -1.60
CA LEU A 109 -18.11 18.85 -0.75
C LEU A 109 -17.18 18.83 0.48
N ARG A 110 -17.62 18.23 1.57
CA ARG A 110 -16.79 18.03 2.76
C ARG A 110 -15.66 17.03 2.43
N PRO A 111 -14.36 17.41 2.54
CA PRO A 111 -13.25 16.56 2.08
C PRO A 111 -12.96 15.37 3.00
N LEU A 112 -13.25 15.44 4.30
CA LEU A 112 -12.88 14.42 5.29
C LEU A 112 -13.36 13.01 4.97
N PRO A 113 -14.62 12.75 4.55
CA PRO A 113 -15.05 11.40 4.18
C PRO A 113 -14.24 10.78 3.06
N PHE A 114 -13.91 11.59 2.05
CA PHE A 114 -13.15 11.15 0.88
C PHE A 114 -11.67 10.97 1.20
N ALA A 115 -11.08 11.84 2.00
CA ALA A 115 -9.70 11.71 2.44
C ALA A 115 -9.50 10.44 3.29
N LEU A 116 -10.40 10.15 4.22
CA LEU A 116 -10.36 8.90 5.00
C LEU A 116 -10.58 7.68 4.12
N LEU A 117 -11.48 7.76 3.13
CA LEU A 117 -11.67 6.67 2.17
C LEU A 117 -10.37 6.31 1.45
N VAL A 118 -9.61 7.32 0.98
CA VAL A 118 -8.34 7.10 0.27
C VAL A 118 -7.33 6.38 1.16
N VAL A 119 -7.07 6.84 2.39
CA VAL A 119 -6.08 6.21 3.27
C VAL A 119 -6.52 4.83 3.76
N TRP A 120 -7.82 4.64 3.98
CA TRP A 120 -8.33 3.32 4.36
C TRP A 120 -8.15 2.33 3.21
N LEU A 121 -8.53 2.69 1.98
CA LEU A 121 -8.35 1.83 0.81
C LEU A 121 -6.87 1.63 0.45
N ALA A 122 -6.01 2.62 0.67
CA ALA A 122 -4.57 2.42 0.52
C ALA A 122 -4.06 1.23 1.36
N ASN A 123 -4.59 1.05 2.56
CA ASN A 123 -4.22 -0.07 3.43
C ASN A 123 -5.08 -1.33 3.17
N THR A 124 -6.40 -1.20 3.11
CA THR A 124 -7.32 -2.36 3.06
C THR A 124 -7.51 -2.95 1.67
N ALA A 125 -7.16 -2.23 0.60
CA ALA A 125 -7.16 -2.71 -0.78
C ALA A 125 -5.74 -3.09 -1.27
N SER A 126 -4.84 -3.41 -0.37
CA SER A 126 -3.44 -3.73 -0.71
C SER A 126 -3.08 -5.21 -0.55
N LEU A 127 -4.07 -6.09 -0.39
CA LEU A 127 -3.84 -7.52 -0.12
C LEU A 127 -3.72 -8.38 -1.38
N LEU A 128 -4.34 -7.96 -2.52
CA LEU A 128 -4.59 -8.83 -3.67
C LEU A 128 -3.34 -9.19 -4.46
N LEU A 129 -2.49 -8.21 -4.75
CA LEU A 129 -1.33 -8.40 -5.62
C LEU A 129 -0.02 -8.11 -4.88
N PRO A 130 1.07 -8.78 -5.26
CA PRO A 130 2.40 -8.48 -4.72
C PRO A 130 2.85 -7.03 -4.94
N VAL A 131 2.40 -6.39 -6.03
CA VAL A 131 2.73 -4.99 -6.34
C VAL A 131 2.01 -3.98 -5.45
N SER A 132 0.92 -4.39 -4.81
CA SER A 132 0.08 -3.50 -4.01
C SER A 132 0.75 -3.05 -2.71
N ASN A 133 1.65 -3.88 -2.14
CA ASN A 133 2.34 -3.61 -0.89
C ASN A 133 3.72 -4.29 -0.85
N LEU A 134 4.72 -3.63 -0.24
CA LEU A 134 6.04 -4.22 -0.02
C LEU A 134 6.00 -5.48 0.84
N THR A 135 5.11 -5.57 1.80
CA THR A 135 4.89 -6.75 2.65
C THR A 135 4.47 -7.97 1.81
N ASN A 136 3.57 -7.78 0.84
CA ASN A 136 3.15 -8.83 -0.10
C ASN A 136 4.30 -9.31 -0.99
N LEU A 137 5.14 -8.39 -1.46
CA LEU A 137 6.32 -8.72 -2.27
C LEU A 137 7.30 -9.62 -1.50
N LEU A 138 7.53 -9.29 -0.23
CA LEU A 138 8.37 -10.08 0.67
C LEU A 138 7.73 -11.44 0.99
N ALA A 139 6.41 -11.44 1.24
CA ALA A 139 5.66 -12.66 1.51
C ALA A 139 5.69 -13.62 0.33
N LEU A 140 5.54 -13.13 -0.88
CA LEU A 140 5.57 -13.96 -2.09
C LEU A 140 6.87 -14.74 -2.21
N GLN A 141 8.01 -14.09 -1.92
CA GLN A 141 9.33 -14.74 -1.93
C GLN A 141 9.40 -15.92 -0.95
N ARG A 142 8.67 -15.84 0.18
CA ARG A 142 8.71 -16.85 1.24
C ARG A 142 7.62 -17.89 1.14
N LEU A 143 6.47 -17.54 0.54
CA LEU A 143 5.33 -18.44 0.38
C LEU A 143 5.57 -19.54 -0.67
N GLY A 144 6.49 -19.31 -1.62
CA GLY A 144 6.71 -20.23 -2.74
C GLY A 144 5.50 -20.33 -3.69
N LEU A 145 4.63 -19.33 -3.67
CA LEU A 145 3.45 -19.25 -4.55
C LEU A 145 3.78 -18.48 -5.82
N SER A 146 3.10 -18.84 -6.91
CA SER A 146 3.02 -17.97 -8.07
C SER A 146 2.15 -16.75 -7.76
N THR A 147 2.32 -15.65 -8.52
CA THR A 147 1.48 -14.45 -8.35
C THR A 147 -0.03 -14.77 -8.52
N PRO A 148 -0.47 -15.54 -9.52
CA PRO A 148 -1.87 -15.96 -9.59
C PRO A 148 -2.32 -16.80 -8.39
N GLY A 149 -1.45 -17.68 -7.89
CA GLY A 149 -1.74 -18.49 -6.70
C GLY A 149 -1.88 -17.65 -5.43
N PHE A 150 -1.06 -16.60 -5.28
CA PHE A 150 -1.20 -15.61 -4.22
C PHE A 150 -2.52 -14.84 -4.34
N ALA A 151 -2.81 -14.31 -5.53
CA ALA A 151 -4.03 -13.57 -5.81
C ALA A 151 -5.29 -14.40 -5.57
N ALA A 152 -5.30 -15.67 -5.97
CA ALA A 152 -6.43 -16.59 -5.75
C ALA A 152 -6.76 -16.75 -4.26
N ARG A 153 -5.75 -16.78 -3.38
CA ARG A 153 -5.95 -16.88 -1.93
C ARG A 153 -6.34 -15.58 -1.26
N MET A 154 -5.92 -14.44 -1.84
CA MET A 154 -6.14 -13.13 -1.25
C MET A 154 -7.33 -12.38 -1.84
N VAL A 155 -7.94 -12.85 -2.94
CA VAL A 155 -9.07 -12.17 -3.58
C VAL A 155 -10.27 -12.05 -2.66
N LEU A 156 -10.62 -13.10 -1.91
CA LEU A 156 -11.77 -13.06 -1.01
C LEU A 156 -11.50 -12.20 0.24
N PRO A 157 -10.34 -12.32 0.93
CA PRO A 157 -9.95 -11.38 1.98
C PRO A 157 -9.93 -9.92 1.53
N GLU A 158 -9.37 -9.63 0.36
CA GLU A 158 -9.34 -8.28 -0.21
C GLU A 158 -10.74 -7.74 -0.47
N LEU A 159 -11.59 -8.51 -1.15
CA LEU A 159 -12.95 -8.10 -1.47
C LEU A 159 -13.73 -7.76 -0.20
N VAL A 160 -13.63 -8.61 0.83
CA VAL A 160 -14.29 -8.37 2.12
C VAL A 160 -13.71 -7.14 2.82
N ALA A 161 -12.37 -6.97 2.83
CA ALA A 161 -11.73 -5.79 3.42
C ALA A 161 -12.22 -4.50 2.77
N VAL A 162 -12.26 -4.44 1.44
CA VAL A 162 -12.74 -3.28 0.67
C VAL A 162 -14.23 -3.02 0.93
N LEU A 163 -15.07 -4.05 0.83
CA LEU A 163 -16.51 -3.89 1.04
C LEU A 163 -16.85 -3.42 2.45
N VAL A 164 -16.24 -4.01 3.47
CA VAL A 164 -16.42 -3.59 4.87
C VAL A 164 -15.93 -2.16 5.08
N THR A 165 -14.77 -1.81 4.53
CA THR A 165 -14.22 -0.44 4.58
C THR A 165 -15.19 0.58 3.98
N VAL A 166 -15.64 0.33 2.76
CA VAL A 166 -16.54 1.24 2.03
C VAL A 166 -17.88 1.35 2.75
N ALA A 167 -18.46 0.24 3.18
CA ALA A 167 -19.73 0.22 3.92
C ALA A 167 -19.62 0.97 5.26
N TYR A 168 -18.55 0.70 6.03
CA TYR A 168 -18.31 1.34 7.31
C TYR A 168 -18.18 2.87 7.16
N LEU A 169 -17.34 3.34 6.26
CA LEU A 169 -17.15 4.78 6.05
C LEU A 169 -18.39 5.44 5.44
N ALA A 170 -19.11 4.77 4.53
CA ALA A 170 -20.35 5.28 3.98
C ALA A 170 -21.45 5.43 5.06
N LEU A 171 -21.53 4.50 6.01
CA LEU A 171 -22.46 4.58 7.15
C LEU A 171 -22.04 5.67 8.13
N LEU A 172 -20.75 5.77 8.45
CA LEU A 172 -20.21 6.78 9.37
C LEU A 172 -20.48 8.20 8.86
N PHE A 173 -20.27 8.44 7.57
CA PHE A 173 -20.42 9.74 6.92
C PHE A 173 -21.73 9.89 6.12
N ARG A 174 -22.75 9.08 6.42
CA ARG A 174 -24.03 9.04 5.67
C ARG A 174 -24.71 10.41 5.52
N ARG A 175 -24.48 11.33 6.47
CA ARG A 175 -25.06 12.68 6.43
C ARG A 175 -24.30 13.56 5.43
N ASP A 176 -22.96 13.51 5.41
CA ASP A 176 -22.11 14.26 4.51
C ASP A 176 -22.31 13.80 3.05
N LEU A 177 -22.55 12.51 2.84
CA LEU A 177 -22.74 11.90 1.53
C LEU A 177 -24.15 12.14 0.92
N ARG A 178 -25.05 12.85 1.61
CA ARG A 178 -26.34 13.29 1.04
C ARG A 178 -26.23 14.57 0.19
N ALA A 179 -25.09 15.25 0.25
CA ALA A 179 -24.84 16.46 -0.52
C ALA A 179 -24.89 16.19 -2.04
N SER A 180 -25.32 17.20 -2.78
CA SER A 180 -25.23 17.24 -4.24
C SER A 180 -24.16 18.25 -4.68
N TYR A 181 -23.66 18.10 -5.90
CA TYR A 181 -22.68 19.00 -6.49
C TYR A 181 -22.98 19.28 -7.96
N GLN A 182 -22.45 20.37 -8.48
CA GLN A 182 -22.52 20.68 -9.91
C GLN A 182 -21.44 19.91 -10.67
N LEU A 183 -21.76 19.50 -11.91
CA LEU A 183 -20.83 18.74 -12.72
C LEU A 183 -19.62 19.61 -13.11
N PRO A 184 -18.39 19.15 -12.88
CA PRO A 184 -17.20 19.90 -13.25
C PRO A 184 -17.00 19.90 -14.77
N ALA A 185 -16.37 20.95 -15.28
CA ALA A 185 -15.91 21.02 -16.66
C ALA A 185 -14.96 19.86 -16.98
N ARG A 186 -14.92 19.46 -18.25
CA ARG A 186 -14.05 18.37 -18.70
C ARG A 186 -12.60 18.84 -18.65
N ALA A 187 -11.78 18.23 -17.78
CA ALA A 187 -10.34 18.43 -17.81
C ALA A 187 -9.76 17.84 -19.11
N GLN A 188 -8.89 18.60 -19.77
CA GLN A 188 -8.15 18.12 -20.93
C GLN A 188 -6.68 17.98 -20.52
N PRO A 189 -6.04 16.81 -20.78
CA PRO A 189 -4.60 16.66 -20.59
C PRO A 189 -3.84 17.66 -21.48
N GLY A 190 -2.75 18.20 -20.97
CA GLY A 190 -1.92 19.14 -21.72
C GLY A 190 -1.26 18.46 -22.93
N ASP A 191 -0.58 17.34 -22.73
CA ASP A 191 -0.04 16.49 -23.80
C ASP A 191 -0.74 15.13 -23.82
N ARG A 192 -1.59 14.92 -24.83
CA ARG A 192 -2.37 13.69 -25.00
C ARG A 192 -1.52 12.45 -25.26
N TRP A 193 -0.35 12.61 -25.85
CA TRP A 193 0.54 11.47 -26.16
C TRP A 193 1.21 10.94 -24.90
N THR A 194 1.87 11.82 -24.12
CA THR A 194 2.47 11.47 -22.82
C THR A 194 1.43 10.90 -21.85
N PHE A 195 0.24 11.53 -21.80
CA PHE A 195 -0.89 11.03 -21.01
C PHE A 195 -1.26 9.59 -21.37
N ARG A 196 -1.44 9.29 -22.67
CA ARG A 196 -1.82 7.93 -23.11
C ARG A 196 -0.76 6.90 -22.77
N LEU A 197 0.52 7.20 -22.99
CA LEU A 197 1.61 6.27 -22.68
C LEU A 197 1.70 5.99 -21.18
N CYS A 198 1.63 7.03 -20.34
CA CYS A 198 1.63 6.86 -18.90
C CYS A 198 0.39 6.08 -18.40
N ALA A 199 -0.79 6.37 -18.94
CA ALA A 199 -2.01 5.63 -18.59
C ALA A 199 -1.93 4.15 -18.99
N LEU A 200 -1.44 3.84 -20.20
CA LEU A 200 -1.24 2.46 -20.66
C LEU A 200 -0.19 1.74 -19.83
N ALA A 201 0.92 2.40 -19.48
CA ALA A 201 1.95 1.84 -18.61
C ALA A 201 1.39 1.48 -17.22
N CYS A 202 0.58 2.37 -16.61
CA CYS A 202 -0.10 2.07 -15.35
C CYS A 202 -1.08 0.90 -15.48
N LEU A 203 -1.87 0.85 -16.56
CA LEU A 203 -2.85 -0.22 -16.79
C LEU A 203 -2.19 -1.57 -17.11
N ALA A 204 -0.96 -1.59 -17.62
CA ALA A 204 -0.24 -2.82 -17.96
C ALA A 204 0.36 -3.54 -16.73
N LEU A 205 0.54 -2.85 -15.60
CA LEU A 205 1.19 -3.41 -14.41
C LEU A 205 0.46 -4.65 -13.87
N ALA A 206 -0.82 -4.50 -13.51
CA ALA A 206 -1.58 -5.59 -12.90
C ALA A 206 -1.72 -6.81 -13.83
N PRO A 207 -2.09 -6.67 -15.11
CA PRO A 207 -2.12 -7.80 -16.04
C PRO A 207 -0.75 -8.46 -16.23
N GLY A 208 0.33 -7.70 -16.34
CA GLY A 208 1.69 -8.23 -16.50
C GLY A 208 2.12 -9.10 -15.32
N VAL A 209 1.82 -8.65 -14.10
CA VAL A 209 2.13 -9.39 -12.88
C VAL A 209 1.21 -10.61 -12.73
N LEU A 210 -0.07 -10.51 -13.08
CA LEU A 210 -1.02 -11.63 -13.08
C LEU A 210 -0.66 -12.69 -14.15
N ALA A 211 -0.03 -12.29 -15.23
CA ALA A 211 0.53 -13.23 -16.21
C ALA A 211 1.72 -14.05 -15.68
N GLY A 212 2.15 -13.82 -14.44
CA GLY A 212 3.20 -14.57 -13.76
C GLY A 212 4.59 -13.94 -13.88
N ALA A 213 4.72 -12.76 -14.49
CA ALA A 213 6.00 -12.07 -14.55
C ALA A 213 6.40 -11.52 -13.17
N ALA A 214 7.70 -11.49 -12.89
CA ALA A 214 8.19 -10.89 -11.65
C ALA A 214 7.80 -9.41 -11.58
N PRO A 215 7.32 -8.90 -10.42
CA PRO A 215 6.84 -7.52 -10.29
C PRO A 215 7.82 -6.45 -10.79
N TRP A 216 9.10 -6.58 -10.49
CA TRP A 216 10.14 -5.65 -10.99
C TRP A 216 10.32 -5.71 -12.51
N ALA A 217 10.17 -6.92 -13.10
CA ALA A 217 10.33 -7.14 -14.55
C ALA A 217 9.18 -6.51 -15.36
N VAL A 218 8.03 -6.26 -14.74
CA VAL A 218 6.92 -5.50 -15.33
C VAL A 218 7.07 -4.00 -15.05
N ALA A 219 7.38 -3.63 -13.80
CA ALA A 219 7.41 -2.23 -13.39
C ALA A 219 8.53 -1.43 -14.08
N VAL A 220 9.73 -2.04 -14.27
CA VAL A 220 10.87 -1.35 -14.89
C VAL A 220 10.58 -0.96 -16.36
N PRO A 221 10.09 -1.83 -17.25
CA PRO A 221 9.70 -1.43 -18.60
C PRO A 221 8.57 -0.38 -18.62
N CYS A 222 7.57 -0.51 -17.75
CA CYS A 222 6.49 0.49 -17.65
C CYS A 222 7.04 1.86 -17.24
N ALA A 223 7.94 1.92 -16.26
CA ALA A 223 8.60 3.16 -15.86
C ALA A 223 9.49 3.71 -16.99
N ALA A 224 10.22 2.84 -17.71
CA ALA A 224 11.06 3.23 -18.84
C ALA A 224 10.23 3.88 -19.96
N VAL A 225 9.04 3.34 -20.26
CA VAL A 225 8.10 3.94 -21.24
C VAL A 225 7.69 5.35 -20.79
N ALA A 226 7.33 5.54 -19.53
CA ALA A 226 6.97 6.86 -19.01
C ALA A 226 8.15 7.85 -19.05
N VAL A 227 9.34 7.41 -18.63
CA VAL A 227 10.57 8.22 -18.71
C VAL A 227 10.88 8.60 -20.15
N ALA A 228 10.82 7.67 -21.10
CA ALA A 228 11.05 7.94 -22.52
C ALA A 228 10.03 8.94 -23.09
N ALA A 229 8.75 8.81 -22.71
CA ALA A 229 7.72 9.76 -23.12
C ALA A 229 8.04 11.19 -22.64
N PHE A 230 8.45 11.37 -21.39
CA PHE A 230 8.85 12.66 -20.85
C PHE A 230 10.18 13.15 -21.42
N ALA A 231 11.16 12.28 -21.67
CA ALA A 231 12.42 12.65 -22.28
C ALA A 231 12.23 13.27 -23.69
N ILE A 232 11.24 12.80 -24.44
CA ILE A 232 10.93 13.30 -25.79
C ILE A 232 10.13 14.60 -25.73
N ARG A 233 9.16 14.73 -24.81
CA ARG A 233 8.17 15.81 -24.82
C ARG A 233 8.43 16.91 -23.79
N SER A 234 8.97 16.54 -22.63
CA SER A 234 9.13 17.43 -21.48
C SER A 234 10.37 17.08 -20.67
N PRO A 235 11.59 17.09 -21.25
CA PRO A 235 12.80 16.64 -20.56
C PRO A 235 13.11 17.41 -19.27
N ALA A 236 12.65 18.65 -19.15
CA ALA A 236 12.81 19.47 -17.94
C ALA A 236 12.07 18.90 -16.71
N GLU A 237 11.07 18.05 -16.92
CA GLU A 237 10.35 17.36 -15.85
C GLU A 237 11.15 16.17 -15.27
N LEU A 238 12.15 15.67 -15.98
CA LEU A 238 13.00 14.57 -15.53
C LEU A 238 14.11 15.11 -14.61
N SER A 239 14.14 14.60 -13.39
CA SER A 239 15.16 14.97 -12.40
C SER A 239 15.45 13.81 -11.46
N TRP A 240 16.62 13.83 -10.83
CA TRP A 240 17.01 12.86 -9.81
C TRP A 240 16.06 12.83 -8.60
N ARG A 241 15.19 13.84 -8.44
CA ARG A 241 14.19 13.90 -7.39
C ARG A 241 13.05 12.89 -7.60
N LEU A 242 12.89 12.34 -8.81
CA LEU A 242 11.96 11.27 -9.12
C LEU A 242 12.34 9.95 -8.40
N VAL A 243 13.63 9.73 -8.17
CA VAL A 243 14.11 8.56 -7.45
C VAL A 243 13.86 8.72 -5.96
N PRO A 244 13.17 7.80 -5.30
CA PRO A 244 12.77 7.92 -3.90
C PRO A 244 13.92 7.54 -2.94
N TRP A 245 15.05 8.24 -2.97
CA TRP A 245 16.27 7.94 -2.20
C TRP A 245 16.02 7.76 -0.70
N ARG A 246 15.13 8.61 -0.15
CA ARG A 246 14.76 8.55 1.27
C ARG A 246 14.06 7.23 1.61
N LEU A 247 13.20 6.76 0.72
CA LEU A 247 12.45 5.53 0.90
C LEU A 247 13.36 4.30 0.73
N ILE A 248 14.30 4.35 -0.23
CA ILE A 248 15.33 3.31 -0.42
C ILE A 248 16.15 3.14 0.85
N LEU A 249 16.75 4.23 1.36
CA LEU A 249 17.59 4.20 2.56
C LEU A 249 16.82 3.76 3.80
N MET A 250 15.57 4.19 3.93
CA MET A 250 14.70 3.79 5.03
C MET A 250 14.38 2.29 4.99
N THR A 251 14.01 1.77 3.82
CA THR A 251 13.62 0.37 3.64
C THR A 251 14.80 -0.56 3.85
N GLU A 252 15.95 -0.24 3.26
CA GLU A 252 17.18 -1.04 3.44
C GLU A 252 17.66 -1.02 4.88
N GLY A 253 17.73 0.17 5.49
CA GLY A 253 18.12 0.29 6.90
C GLY A 253 17.18 -0.50 7.82
N LEU A 254 15.89 -0.48 7.53
CA LEU A 254 14.90 -1.25 8.26
C LEU A 254 15.11 -2.77 8.10
N PHE A 255 15.38 -3.24 6.88
CA PHE A 255 15.67 -4.65 6.63
C PHE A 255 16.87 -5.14 7.45
N LEU A 256 17.93 -4.36 7.50
CA LEU A 256 19.14 -4.69 8.26
C LEU A 256 18.88 -4.67 9.78
N VAL A 257 18.23 -3.64 10.30
CA VAL A 257 17.92 -3.51 11.75
C VAL A 257 17.01 -4.63 12.22
N VAL A 258 15.89 -4.89 11.52
CA VAL A 258 14.96 -5.96 11.91
C VAL A 258 15.63 -7.33 11.78
N SER A 259 16.55 -7.49 10.82
CA SER A 259 17.35 -8.70 10.68
C SER A 259 18.24 -8.92 11.86
N ALA A 260 18.96 -7.89 12.31
CA ALA A 260 19.82 -7.97 13.50
C ALA A 260 19.01 -8.28 14.76
N LEU A 261 17.91 -7.55 15.00
CA LEU A 261 17.03 -7.80 16.14
C LEU A 261 16.45 -9.22 16.16
N SER A 262 16.12 -9.74 14.97
CA SER A 262 15.55 -11.09 14.83
C SER A 262 16.55 -12.19 15.20
N VAL A 263 17.82 -12.01 14.83
CA VAL A 263 18.92 -12.91 15.23
C VAL A 263 19.12 -12.90 16.76
N HIS A 264 18.86 -11.73 17.40
CA HIS A 264 19.05 -11.54 18.85
C HIS A 264 17.77 -11.74 19.70
N GLY A 265 16.79 -12.52 19.20
CA GLY A 265 15.67 -13.03 20.01
C GLY A 265 14.31 -12.38 19.74
N LEU A 266 14.21 -11.33 18.93
CA LEU A 266 12.92 -10.71 18.59
C LEU A 266 11.94 -11.72 17.98
N SER A 267 12.43 -12.61 17.11
CA SER A 267 11.61 -13.67 16.48
C SER A 267 11.01 -14.63 17.51
N GLY A 268 11.77 -15.00 18.55
CA GLY A 268 11.28 -15.88 19.63
C GLY A 268 10.17 -15.22 20.45
N LEU A 269 10.34 -13.94 20.82
CA LEU A 269 9.33 -13.19 21.54
C LEU A 269 8.03 -13.07 20.72
N ILE A 270 8.13 -12.69 19.45
CA ILE A 270 6.98 -12.55 18.57
C ILE A 270 6.31 -13.89 18.31
N GLY A 271 7.08 -14.97 18.11
CA GLY A 271 6.56 -16.33 17.95
C GLY A 271 5.70 -16.77 19.14
N SER A 272 6.12 -16.45 20.37
CA SER A 272 5.35 -16.75 21.58
C SER A 272 4.01 -15.96 21.66
N LEU A 273 4.00 -14.73 21.15
CA LEU A 273 2.81 -13.88 21.11
C LEU A 273 1.82 -14.32 20.02
N SER A 274 2.31 -14.72 18.85
CA SER A 274 1.47 -15.11 17.71
C SER A 274 0.71 -16.42 17.98
N GLY A 275 1.33 -17.39 18.64
CA GLY A 275 0.70 -18.68 18.93
C GLY A 275 0.38 -19.51 17.66
N ARG A 276 -0.51 -20.52 17.80
CA ARG A 276 -0.94 -21.40 16.70
C ARG A 276 -2.25 -20.98 16.03
N SER A 277 -3.01 -20.06 16.60
CA SER A 277 -4.30 -19.63 16.08
C SER A 277 -4.12 -18.53 15.04
N SER A 278 -4.70 -18.68 13.87
CA SER A 278 -4.68 -17.67 12.79
C SER A 278 -5.29 -16.33 13.23
N LEU A 279 -6.37 -16.33 14.01
CA LEU A 279 -6.96 -15.11 14.55
C LEU A 279 -5.99 -14.39 15.49
N ARG A 280 -5.35 -15.13 16.39
CA ARG A 280 -4.34 -14.55 17.30
C ARG A 280 -3.17 -13.95 16.51
N THR A 281 -2.75 -14.62 15.45
CA THR A 281 -1.72 -14.11 14.52
C THR A 281 -2.16 -12.78 13.88
N VAL A 282 -3.37 -12.71 13.33
CA VAL A 282 -3.93 -11.48 12.74
C VAL A 282 -3.96 -10.35 13.75
N LEU A 283 -4.46 -10.59 14.96
CA LEU A 283 -4.56 -9.58 16.00
C LEU A 283 -3.19 -9.11 16.51
N THR A 284 -2.24 -10.04 16.69
CA THR A 284 -0.86 -9.71 17.08
C THR A 284 -0.18 -8.87 15.98
N ALA A 285 -0.37 -9.24 14.70
CA ALA A 285 0.17 -8.52 13.56
C ALA A 285 -0.41 -7.09 13.46
N ALA A 286 -1.72 -6.95 13.63
CA ALA A 286 -2.39 -5.66 13.65
C ALA A 286 -1.93 -4.78 14.84
N GLY A 287 -1.81 -5.34 16.03
CA GLY A 287 -1.27 -4.67 17.21
C GLY A 287 0.17 -4.20 17.00
N ALA A 288 1.04 -5.10 16.54
CA ALA A 288 2.44 -4.79 16.24
C ALA A 288 2.56 -3.67 15.20
N SER A 289 1.76 -3.72 14.13
CA SER A 289 1.77 -2.68 13.08
C SER A 289 1.40 -1.30 13.61
N ASN A 290 0.44 -1.21 14.52
CA ASN A 290 0.10 0.05 15.15
C ASN A 290 1.19 0.56 16.11
N LEU A 291 1.99 -0.34 16.70
CA LEU A 291 3.07 0.04 17.62
C LEU A 291 4.35 0.47 16.89
N ILE A 292 4.78 -0.30 15.88
CA ILE A 292 6.11 -0.14 15.26
C ILE A 292 6.08 0.12 13.74
N ASN A 293 4.89 0.27 13.13
CA ASN A 293 4.64 0.35 11.69
C ASN A 293 4.52 -1.04 11.00
N ASN A 294 3.77 -1.08 9.88
CA ASN A 294 3.41 -2.33 9.20
C ASN A 294 4.62 -3.12 8.67
N LEU A 295 5.56 -2.46 8.00
CA LEU A 295 6.71 -3.14 7.40
C LEU A 295 7.65 -3.78 8.45
N PRO A 296 8.10 -3.06 9.51
CA PRO A 296 8.85 -3.69 10.59
C PRO A 296 8.10 -4.83 11.28
N ALA A 297 6.79 -4.64 11.52
CA ALA A 297 5.96 -5.66 12.15
C ALA A 297 5.91 -6.94 11.29
N TYR A 298 5.67 -6.78 9.98
CA TYR A 298 5.69 -7.88 9.04
C TYR A 298 7.03 -8.62 9.05
N LEU A 299 8.16 -7.91 8.88
CA LEU A 299 9.50 -8.50 8.84
C LEU A 299 9.84 -9.30 10.12
N ALA A 300 9.46 -8.79 11.28
CA ALA A 300 9.70 -9.44 12.55
C ALA A 300 8.83 -10.71 12.70
N MET A 301 7.56 -10.65 12.30
CA MET A 301 6.62 -11.78 12.37
C MET A 301 6.89 -12.85 11.31
N GLU A 302 7.29 -12.46 10.10
CA GLU A 302 7.68 -13.37 9.03
C GLU A 302 8.85 -14.28 9.47
N ARG A 303 9.81 -13.73 10.21
CA ARG A 303 10.97 -14.50 10.71
C ARG A 303 10.60 -15.43 11.87
N ALA A 304 9.60 -15.07 12.65
CA ALA A 304 9.05 -15.90 13.71
C ALA A 304 8.19 -17.06 13.17
N ALA A 305 7.66 -16.92 11.95
CA ALA A 305 6.87 -17.96 11.30
C ALA A 305 7.78 -19.14 10.86
N PRO A 306 7.32 -20.39 10.98
CA PRO A 306 8.03 -21.52 10.40
C PRO A 306 8.17 -21.31 8.89
N PRO A 307 9.28 -21.80 8.26
CA PRO A 307 9.43 -21.71 6.81
C PRO A 307 8.19 -22.26 6.10
N ALA A 308 7.64 -21.55 5.15
CA ALA A 308 6.40 -21.98 4.46
C ALA A 308 6.58 -23.32 3.74
N ALA A 309 7.78 -23.59 3.23
CA ALA A 309 8.16 -24.88 2.65
C ALA A 309 8.13 -26.03 3.69
N ALA A 310 8.46 -25.77 4.96
CA ALA A 310 8.40 -26.76 6.04
C ALA A 310 7.01 -26.85 6.68
N GLY A 311 6.20 -25.79 6.57
CA GLY A 311 4.86 -25.71 7.17
C GLY A 311 3.71 -26.15 6.26
N GLY A 312 3.96 -26.38 4.97
CA GLY A 312 2.92 -26.72 4.01
C GLY A 312 1.76 -25.69 3.99
N PRO A 313 0.51 -26.11 3.73
CA PRO A 313 -0.65 -25.23 3.68
C PRO A 313 -0.88 -24.43 4.97
N ALA A 314 -0.59 -25.01 6.14
CA ALA A 314 -0.74 -24.36 7.44
C ALA A 314 0.28 -23.22 7.61
N GLY A 315 1.53 -23.39 7.18
CA GLY A 315 2.55 -22.33 7.21
C GLY A 315 2.22 -21.21 6.27
N GLN A 316 1.67 -21.51 5.08
CA GLN A 316 1.20 -20.50 4.14
C GLN A 316 0.04 -19.70 4.74
N THR A 317 -0.97 -20.35 5.30
CA THR A 317 -2.11 -19.68 5.95
C THR A 317 -1.66 -18.80 7.11
N HIS A 318 -0.67 -19.23 7.89
CA HIS A 318 -0.11 -18.42 8.97
C HIS A 318 0.54 -17.13 8.43
N LEU A 319 1.34 -17.20 7.36
CA LEU A 319 1.99 -16.03 6.79
C LEU A 319 0.98 -15.09 6.11
N LEU A 320 -0.06 -15.64 5.46
CA LEU A 320 -1.17 -14.83 4.95
C LEU A 320 -1.97 -14.14 6.07
N ALA A 321 -2.10 -14.79 7.23
CA ALA A 321 -2.70 -14.17 8.42
C ALA A 321 -1.82 -13.03 8.97
N VAL A 322 -0.50 -13.16 8.93
CA VAL A 322 0.42 -12.06 9.26
C VAL A 322 0.21 -10.89 8.31
N LEU A 323 0.19 -11.13 6.98
CA LEU A 323 -0.08 -10.08 5.98
C LEU A 323 -1.40 -9.37 6.24
N LEU A 324 -2.48 -10.13 6.45
CA LEU A 324 -3.79 -9.58 6.71
C LEU A 324 -3.78 -8.63 7.92
N GLY A 325 -3.13 -9.02 9.01
CA GLY A 325 -3.01 -8.17 10.19
C GLY A 325 -2.12 -6.95 9.98
N THR A 326 -0.98 -7.10 9.28
CA THR A 326 -0.03 -5.99 9.05
C THR A 326 -0.52 -4.98 8.02
N ASP A 327 -1.34 -5.38 7.07
CA ASP A 327 -1.75 -4.52 5.97
C ASP A 327 -3.10 -3.84 6.25
N THR A 328 -4.05 -4.53 6.89
CA THR A 328 -5.37 -3.94 7.18
C THR A 328 -5.50 -3.39 8.61
N GLY A 329 -4.63 -3.83 9.53
CA GLY A 329 -4.63 -3.39 10.93
C GLY A 329 -4.11 -1.98 11.22
N PRO A 330 -3.12 -1.43 10.48
CA PRO A 330 -2.41 -0.21 10.86
C PRO A 330 -3.20 1.07 10.56
N LEU A 331 -4.48 1.12 10.90
CA LEU A 331 -5.40 2.24 10.70
C LEU A 331 -5.95 2.81 12.02
N ILE A 332 -5.39 2.39 13.17
CA ILE A 332 -5.75 2.95 14.47
C ILE A 332 -4.84 4.11 14.82
N LEU A 333 -3.53 3.92 14.67
CA LEU A 333 -2.55 4.97 14.94
C LEU A 333 -1.97 5.52 13.64
N VAL A 334 -1.77 6.84 13.58
CA VAL A 334 -1.33 7.53 12.35
C VAL A 334 0.05 7.09 11.85
N TRP A 335 0.88 6.52 12.72
CA TRP A 335 2.19 5.96 12.36
C TRP A 335 2.17 4.46 12.05
N GLY A 336 1.01 3.82 12.11
CA GLY A 336 0.85 2.38 11.88
C GLY A 336 1.26 1.93 10.47
N SER A 337 1.15 2.78 9.45
CA SER A 337 1.70 2.54 8.12
C SER A 337 2.38 3.77 7.54
N LEU A 338 3.35 3.54 6.64
CA LEU A 338 4.01 4.62 5.91
C LEU A 338 3.00 5.38 5.04
N ALA A 339 2.10 4.67 4.37
CA ALA A 339 1.05 5.28 3.57
C ALA A 339 0.18 6.26 4.37
N THR A 340 -0.15 5.93 5.62
CA THR A 340 -0.90 6.82 6.52
C THR A 340 -0.12 8.10 6.84
N LEU A 341 1.19 7.98 7.09
CA LEU A 341 2.05 9.15 7.33
C LEU A 341 2.15 10.05 6.09
N LEU A 342 2.32 9.46 4.92
CA LEU A 342 2.37 10.17 3.64
C LEU A 342 1.03 10.86 3.34
N TRP A 343 -0.09 10.14 3.54
CA TRP A 343 -1.43 10.70 3.43
C TRP A 343 -1.63 11.91 4.35
N LEU A 344 -1.21 11.81 5.61
CA LEU A 344 -1.34 12.90 6.57
C LEU A 344 -0.52 14.13 6.15
N ASP A 345 0.67 13.92 5.59
CA ASP A 345 1.51 14.97 5.05
C ASP A 345 0.82 15.65 3.84
N ARG A 346 0.24 14.89 2.90
CA ARG A 346 -0.53 15.43 1.77
C ARG A 346 -1.77 16.20 2.22
N CYS A 347 -2.48 15.72 3.24
CA CYS A 347 -3.59 16.46 3.83
C CYS A 347 -3.13 17.81 4.39
N ARG A 348 -2.02 17.84 5.15
CA ARG A 348 -1.46 19.07 5.73
C ARG A 348 -1.00 20.07 4.66
N GLN A 349 -0.35 19.61 3.60
CA GLN A 349 0.06 20.45 2.45
C GLN A 349 -1.12 21.12 1.76
N ARG A 350 -2.30 20.50 1.81
CA ARG A 350 -3.57 21.04 1.31
C ARG A 350 -4.40 21.77 2.38
N GLY A 351 -3.80 22.14 3.51
CA GLY A 351 -4.46 22.89 4.58
C GLY A 351 -5.44 22.06 5.44
N MET A 352 -5.62 20.78 5.14
CA MET A 352 -6.52 19.91 5.90
C MET A 352 -5.80 19.30 7.11
N ARG A 353 -6.29 19.58 8.33
CA ARG A 353 -5.78 19.00 9.58
C ARG A 353 -6.72 17.90 10.06
N VAL A 354 -6.22 16.67 10.11
CA VAL A 354 -6.94 15.54 10.70
C VAL A 354 -6.36 15.27 12.08
N PRO A 355 -7.13 15.51 13.16
CA PRO A 355 -6.66 15.23 14.53
C PRO A 355 -6.39 13.72 14.71
N ALA A 356 -5.27 13.37 15.36
CA ALA A 356 -4.93 11.97 15.63
C ALA A 356 -6.02 11.22 16.39
N ARG A 357 -6.71 11.90 17.31
CA ARG A 357 -7.86 11.35 18.04
C ARG A 357 -9.03 10.97 17.13
N THR A 358 -9.31 11.79 16.11
CA THR A 358 -10.38 11.49 15.11
C THR A 358 -10.00 10.27 14.29
N PHE A 359 -8.74 10.22 13.81
CA PHE A 359 -8.22 9.06 13.08
C PHE A 359 -8.31 7.79 13.92
N ALA A 360 -7.83 7.85 15.19
CA ALA A 360 -7.86 6.72 16.11
C ALA A 360 -9.28 6.26 16.44
N ALA A 361 -10.22 7.18 16.65
CA ALA A 361 -11.63 6.82 16.93
C ALA A 361 -12.27 6.09 15.76
N VAL A 362 -12.05 6.56 14.51
CA VAL A 362 -12.51 5.88 13.30
C VAL A 362 -11.83 4.51 13.17
N GLY A 363 -10.53 4.43 13.46
CA GLY A 363 -9.74 3.20 13.41
C GLY A 363 -10.22 2.17 14.43
N LEU A 364 -10.37 2.54 15.68
CA LEU A 364 -10.82 1.64 16.76
C LEU A 364 -12.18 1.02 16.50
N ALA A 365 -13.09 1.75 15.86
CA ALA A 365 -14.40 1.23 15.52
C ALA A 365 -14.42 0.37 14.26
N GLY A 366 -13.62 0.74 13.23
CA GLY A 366 -13.69 0.10 11.91
C GLY A 366 -12.69 -1.05 11.71
N VAL A 367 -11.46 -0.93 12.24
CA VAL A 367 -10.41 -1.94 12.04
C VAL A 367 -10.82 -3.33 12.53
N PRO A 368 -11.46 -3.50 13.71
CA PRO A 368 -11.92 -4.82 14.13
C PRO A 368 -12.90 -5.47 13.14
N LEU A 369 -13.79 -4.67 12.51
CA LEU A 369 -14.75 -5.17 11.52
C LEU A 369 -14.04 -5.67 10.26
N VAL A 370 -13.07 -4.90 9.77
CA VAL A 370 -12.26 -5.27 8.59
C VAL A 370 -11.43 -6.52 8.89
N LEU A 371 -10.71 -6.53 10.00
CA LEU A 371 -9.85 -7.66 10.38
C LEU A 371 -10.63 -8.95 10.54
N PHE A 372 -11.75 -8.90 11.26
CA PHE A 372 -12.56 -10.09 11.50
C PHE A 372 -13.21 -10.62 10.22
N GLY A 373 -13.80 -9.72 9.42
CA GLY A 373 -14.39 -10.09 8.14
C GLY A 373 -13.39 -10.70 7.16
N SER A 374 -12.22 -10.06 7.02
CA SER A 374 -11.16 -10.54 6.12
C SER A 374 -10.50 -11.83 6.62
N TRP A 375 -10.37 -12.00 7.94
CA TRP A 375 -9.91 -13.24 8.53
C TRP A 375 -10.86 -14.42 8.26
N LEU A 376 -12.18 -14.23 8.41
CA LEU A 376 -13.16 -15.25 8.03
C LEU A 376 -13.06 -15.60 6.54
N ALA A 377 -12.89 -14.59 5.69
CA ALA A 377 -12.70 -14.78 4.26
C ALA A 377 -11.43 -15.58 3.94
N LEU A 378 -10.34 -15.33 4.68
CA LEU A 378 -9.09 -16.10 4.55
C LEU A 378 -9.28 -17.57 4.91
N LEU A 379 -10.06 -17.88 5.96
CA LEU A 379 -10.33 -19.26 6.34
C LEU A 379 -11.15 -20.00 5.29
N VAL A 380 -12.13 -19.35 4.68
CA VAL A 380 -12.92 -19.93 3.58
C VAL A 380 -12.05 -20.16 2.35
N GLY A 381 -11.21 -19.19 1.96
CA GLY A 381 -10.31 -19.30 0.82
C GLY A 381 -9.17 -20.33 1.00
N ALA A 382 -8.85 -20.71 2.23
CA ALA A 382 -7.85 -21.75 2.51
C ALA A 382 -8.40 -23.19 2.39
N GLN A 383 -9.72 -23.36 2.26
CA GLN A 383 -10.39 -24.65 2.10
C GLN A 383 -10.67 -25.02 0.62
N VAL A 384 -10.48 -24.06 -0.27
CA VAL A 384 -10.61 -24.21 -1.72
C VAL A 384 -9.22 -24.27 -2.36
#